data_abc293c410c5b5aafa5d0168b17fb99c
#
_entry.id   abc293c410c5b5aafa5d0168b17fb99c
#
_cell.length_a   1.000
_cell.length_b   1.000
_cell.length_c   1.000
_cell.angle_alpha   90.00
_cell.angle_beta   90.00
_cell.angle_gamma   90.00
#
_symmetry.space_group_name_H-M   'P 1'
#
loop_
_entity.id
_entity.type
_entity.pdbx_description
1 polymer ?
#
loop_
_entity_poly.entity_id
_entity_poly.type
_entity_poly.pdbx_seq_one_letter_code
_entity_poly.pdbx_strand_id
1 'polypeptide(L)'
;MTTVNRTKRVAAAALALALGACATATVEDVNKARNSWQGASYEDVLRVWGAPARSTTTADGRYWYTWVTESYPQSGSSVGFSVGGMRIGGGGATGAGVGVSTPVGSPEPPPRCERTLVFDKGRVVDQSWIGPPSMCADFKRP
;
A
#
# COMPACT_ATOMS: atom_id res chain seq x y z
N MET A 1 -31.65 -28.37 34.73
CA MET A 1 -30.90 -28.73 33.48
C MET A 1 -30.94 -27.67 32.38
N THR A 2 -31.13 -26.39 32.69
CA THR A 2 -31.31 -25.33 31.67
C THR A 2 -30.15 -24.34 31.57
N THR A 3 -29.12 -24.45 32.41
CA THR A 3 -28.01 -23.47 32.47
C THR A 3 -26.87 -23.75 31.47
N VAL A 4 -26.68 -25.00 31.04
CA VAL A 4 -25.57 -25.41 30.15
C VAL A 4 -25.77 -24.97 28.71
N ASN A 5 -27.02 -24.75 28.28
CA ASN A 5 -27.30 -24.35 26.89
C ASN A 5 -27.13 -22.83 26.62
N ARG A 6 -27.19 -22.00 27.66
CA ARG A 6 -27.01 -20.55 27.52
C ARG A 6 -25.53 -20.17 27.31
N THR A 7 -24.61 -20.80 28.02
CA THR A 7 -23.18 -20.56 27.90
C THR A 7 -22.63 -20.99 26.55
N LYS A 8 -23.10 -22.09 25.97
CA LYS A 8 -22.68 -22.55 24.63
C LYS A 8 -23.16 -21.62 23.50
N ARG A 9 -24.34 -21.02 23.66
CA ARG A 9 -24.87 -20.08 22.66
C ARG A 9 -24.17 -18.72 22.69
N VAL A 10 -23.75 -18.25 23.87
CA VAL A 10 -23.00 -17.01 24.02
C VAL A 10 -21.57 -17.15 23.48
N ALA A 11 -20.90 -18.28 23.71
CA ALA A 11 -19.57 -18.56 23.18
C ALA A 11 -19.56 -18.69 21.65
N ALA A 12 -20.60 -19.31 21.05
CA ALA A 12 -20.71 -19.40 19.60
C ALA A 12 -20.97 -18.03 18.91
N ALA A 13 -21.74 -17.14 19.55
CA ALA A 13 -22.00 -15.81 19.04
C ALA A 13 -20.75 -14.89 19.12
N ALA A 14 -19.93 -15.05 20.16
CA ALA A 14 -18.68 -14.28 20.29
C ALA A 14 -17.62 -14.67 19.25
N LEU A 15 -17.59 -15.95 18.85
CA LEU A 15 -16.64 -16.43 17.83
C LEU A 15 -17.02 -15.98 16.41
N ALA A 16 -18.30 -15.80 16.13
CA ALA A 16 -18.76 -15.33 14.81
C ALA A 16 -18.45 -13.85 14.55
N LEU A 17 -18.28 -13.03 15.58
CA LEU A 17 -17.93 -11.61 15.48
C LEU A 17 -16.44 -11.35 15.20
N ALA A 18 -15.57 -12.33 15.41
CA ALA A 18 -14.13 -12.19 15.21
C ALA A 18 -13.67 -12.39 13.75
N LEU A 19 -14.52 -12.91 12.86
CA LEU A 19 -14.19 -13.22 11.46
C LEU A 19 -14.48 -12.06 10.48
N GLY A 20 -14.98 -10.91 10.95
CA GLY A 20 -15.38 -9.78 10.09
C GLY A 20 -14.34 -8.68 9.87
N ALA A 21 -13.09 -8.81 10.31
CA ALA A 21 -12.16 -7.70 10.43
C ALA A 21 -11.12 -7.56 9.31
N CYS A 22 -11.29 -8.20 8.16
CA CYS A 22 -10.49 -7.87 6.97
C CYS A 22 -11.31 -6.98 6.02
N ALA A 23 -11.63 -5.75 6.45
CA ALA A 23 -12.21 -4.77 5.56
C ALA A 23 -11.15 -4.34 4.53
N THR A 24 -11.27 -4.79 3.30
CA THR A 24 -10.46 -4.29 2.19
C THR A 24 -10.90 -2.86 1.87
N ALA A 25 -9.93 -1.95 1.73
CA ALA A 25 -10.19 -0.56 1.36
C ALA A 25 -10.96 -0.49 0.03
N THR A 26 -11.95 0.37 -0.03
CA THR A 26 -12.85 0.54 -1.17
C THR A 26 -12.60 1.86 -1.89
N VAL A 27 -13.19 2.03 -3.08
CA VAL A 27 -13.19 3.32 -3.79
C VAL A 27 -13.90 4.41 -2.96
N GLU A 28 -14.90 4.04 -2.17
CA GLU A 28 -15.57 4.99 -1.25
C GLU A 28 -14.63 5.50 -0.17
N ASP A 29 -13.76 4.64 0.37
CA ASP A 29 -12.76 5.06 1.37
C ASP A 29 -11.74 6.03 0.76
N VAL A 30 -11.32 5.80 -0.49
CA VAL A 30 -10.49 6.75 -1.24
C VAL A 30 -11.21 8.09 -1.43
N ASN A 31 -12.49 8.08 -1.77
CA ASN A 31 -13.26 9.31 -1.93
C ASN A 31 -13.41 10.06 -0.59
N LYS A 32 -13.60 9.37 0.51
CA LYS A 32 -13.60 9.97 1.86
C LYS A 32 -12.26 10.60 2.19
N ALA A 33 -11.16 9.88 1.91
CA ALA A 33 -9.81 10.40 2.10
C ALA A 33 -9.58 11.66 1.27
N ARG A 34 -9.88 11.61 -0.03
CA ARG A 34 -9.77 12.73 -0.96
C ARG A 34 -10.58 13.93 -0.48
N ASN A 35 -11.86 13.74 -0.16
CA ASN A 35 -12.76 14.83 0.26
C ASN A 35 -12.28 15.47 1.58
N SER A 36 -11.57 14.76 2.44
CA SER A 36 -11.02 15.31 3.68
C SER A 36 -9.98 16.42 3.43
N TRP A 37 -9.37 16.47 2.26
CA TRP A 37 -8.36 17.47 1.87
C TRP A 37 -8.95 18.66 1.08
N GLN A 38 -10.23 18.64 0.74
CA GLN A 38 -10.86 19.76 0.04
C GLN A 38 -10.75 21.04 0.88
N GLY A 39 -10.25 22.12 0.29
CA GLY A 39 -10.04 23.39 0.95
C GLY A 39 -8.87 23.43 1.95
N ALA A 40 -8.09 22.35 2.09
CA ALA A 40 -6.91 22.33 2.94
C ALA A 40 -5.86 23.33 2.46
N SER A 41 -5.05 23.89 3.39
CA SER A 41 -3.93 24.74 3.03
C SER A 41 -2.75 23.91 2.52
N TYR A 42 -1.86 24.54 1.75
CA TYR A 42 -0.64 23.90 1.29
C TYR A 42 0.25 23.44 2.46
N GLU A 43 0.35 24.24 3.52
CA GLU A 43 1.10 23.90 4.72
C GLU A 43 0.54 22.68 5.44
N ASP A 44 -0.78 22.52 5.49
CA ASP A 44 -1.41 21.35 6.10
C ASP A 44 -1.05 20.08 5.34
N VAL A 45 -1.07 20.14 4.00
CA VAL A 45 -0.67 19.01 3.16
C VAL A 45 0.81 18.69 3.34
N LEU A 46 1.68 19.70 3.32
CA LEU A 46 3.12 19.51 3.53
C LEU A 46 3.43 18.87 4.89
N ARG A 47 2.71 19.27 5.93
CA ARG A 47 2.93 18.72 7.28
C ARG A 47 2.66 17.23 7.35
N VAL A 48 1.68 16.74 6.59
CA VAL A 48 1.25 15.34 6.64
C VAL A 48 1.94 14.49 5.58
N TRP A 49 2.08 15.01 4.36
CA TRP A 49 2.61 14.23 3.22
C TRP A 49 4.07 14.54 2.88
N GLY A 50 4.65 15.60 3.48
CA GLY A 50 5.99 16.06 3.14
C GLY A 50 6.04 16.80 1.80
N ALA A 51 7.24 16.92 1.23
CA ALA A 51 7.44 17.62 -0.03
C ALA A 51 6.83 16.85 -1.22
N PRO A 52 6.23 17.56 -2.19
CA PRO A 52 5.70 16.91 -3.39
C PRO A 52 6.82 16.37 -4.28
N ALA A 53 6.54 15.29 -4.98
CA ALA A 53 7.47 14.70 -5.95
C ALA A 53 7.57 15.53 -7.24
N ARG A 54 6.49 16.22 -7.61
CA ARG A 54 6.40 17.08 -8.81
C ARG A 54 5.56 18.31 -8.52
N SER A 55 5.90 19.42 -9.18
CA SER A 55 5.14 20.67 -9.17
C SER A 55 5.05 21.28 -10.56
N THR A 56 3.91 21.88 -10.87
CA THR A 56 3.68 22.60 -12.14
C THR A 56 2.77 23.79 -11.85
N THR A 57 3.03 24.90 -12.52
CA THR A 57 2.14 26.07 -12.50
C THR A 57 1.43 26.15 -13.85
N THR A 58 0.10 26.30 -13.80
CA THR A 58 -0.71 26.47 -15.01
C THR A 58 -0.77 27.92 -15.45
N ALA A 59 -1.13 28.16 -16.72
CA ALA A 59 -1.22 29.50 -17.29
C ALA A 59 -2.24 30.42 -16.59
N ASP A 60 -3.22 29.84 -15.90
CA ASP A 60 -4.22 30.54 -15.09
C ASP A 60 -3.73 30.86 -13.65
N GLY A 61 -2.45 30.57 -13.35
CA GLY A 61 -1.82 30.86 -12.06
C GLY A 61 -2.11 29.88 -10.93
N ARG A 62 -2.69 28.73 -11.22
CA ARG A 62 -2.87 27.66 -10.24
C ARG A 62 -1.61 26.81 -10.12
N TYR A 63 -1.41 26.24 -8.94
CA TYR A 63 -0.29 25.35 -8.65
C TYR A 63 -0.80 23.91 -8.57
N TRP A 64 -0.13 23.02 -9.32
CA TRP A 64 -0.37 21.59 -9.29
C TRP A 64 0.80 20.92 -8.59
N TYR A 65 0.51 20.21 -7.51
CA TYR A 65 1.50 19.43 -6.78
C TYR A 65 1.10 17.97 -6.77
N THR A 66 2.05 17.10 -7.05
CA THR A 66 1.84 15.66 -7.10
C THR A 66 2.71 14.97 -6.06
N TRP A 67 2.09 14.17 -5.21
CA TRP A 67 2.73 13.24 -4.28
C TRP A 67 2.60 11.83 -4.79
N VAL A 68 3.67 11.05 -4.69
CA VAL A 68 3.72 9.65 -5.11
C VAL A 68 4.16 8.82 -3.91
N THR A 69 3.38 7.81 -3.57
CA THR A 69 3.74 6.81 -2.57
C THR A 69 3.79 5.47 -3.25
N GLU A 70 4.92 4.81 -3.18
CA GLU A 70 5.15 3.49 -3.75
C GLU A 70 5.27 2.47 -2.63
N SER A 71 4.64 1.31 -2.79
CA SER A 71 4.86 0.16 -1.94
C SER A 71 5.93 -0.69 -2.61
N TYR A 72 7.15 -0.63 -2.08
CA TYR A 72 8.14 -1.63 -2.47
C TYR A 72 7.78 -2.93 -1.77
N PRO A 73 7.52 -4.02 -2.52
CA PRO A 73 7.43 -5.32 -1.90
C PRO A 73 8.75 -5.57 -1.18
N GLN A 74 8.70 -5.70 0.12
CA GLN A 74 9.85 -6.15 0.91
C GLN A 74 10.29 -7.48 0.33
N SER A 75 11.43 -7.43 -0.38
CA SER A 75 12.17 -8.58 -0.90
C SER A 75 11.24 -9.71 -1.34
N GLY A 76 10.95 -9.76 -2.64
CA GLY A 76 10.51 -10.99 -3.26
C GLY A 76 11.45 -12.09 -2.79
N SER A 77 10.89 -13.17 -2.26
CA SER A 77 11.64 -14.39 -2.01
C SER A 77 12.37 -14.71 -3.30
N SER A 78 13.66 -14.44 -3.31
CA SER A 78 14.52 -14.97 -4.38
C SER A 78 14.51 -16.47 -4.19
N VAL A 79 13.77 -17.18 -5.02
CA VAL A 79 13.93 -18.64 -5.13
C VAL A 79 15.30 -18.84 -5.72
N GLY A 80 16.29 -18.92 -4.85
CA GLY A 80 17.63 -19.33 -5.24
C GLY A 80 17.56 -20.78 -5.70
N PHE A 81 17.55 -21.01 -7.00
CA PHE A 81 17.94 -22.30 -7.54
C PHE A 81 19.45 -22.44 -7.35
N SER A 82 19.87 -22.93 -6.20
CA SER A 82 21.19 -23.49 -6.09
C SER A 82 21.15 -24.81 -6.88
N VAL A 83 21.76 -24.84 -8.04
CA VAL A 83 22.15 -26.09 -8.66
C VAL A 83 23.27 -26.66 -7.80
N GLY A 84 22.90 -27.17 -6.65
CA GLY A 84 23.74 -28.02 -5.85
C GLY A 84 23.88 -29.30 -6.60
N GLY A 85 25.10 -29.57 -7.05
CA GLY A 85 25.43 -30.82 -7.72
C GLY A 85 24.92 -31.99 -6.89
N MET A 86 24.16 -32.86 -7.54
CA MET A 86 23.70 -34.14 -7.02
C MET A 86 24.93 -34.91 -6.55
N ARG A 87 25.11 -35.05 -5.22
CA ARG A 87 26.14 -35.92 -4.68
C ARG A 87 25.73 -37.38 -4.88
N ILE A 88 26.29 -37.99 -5.88
CA ILE A 88 26.30 -39.43 -5.95
C ILE A 88 27.64 -39.89 -5.39
N GLY A 89 27.63 -40.44 -4.17
CA GLY A 89 28.71 -41.25 -3.62
C GLY A 89 29.95 -40.53 -3.15
N GLY A 90 30.19 -40.64 -1.87
CA GLY A 90 31.42 -40.68 -1.07
C GLY A 90 32.64 -39.93 -1.59
N GLY A 91 33.00 -38.83 -0.90
CA GLY A 91 34.27 -38.16 -1.09
C GLY A 91 34.10 -36.64 -1.18
N GLY A 92 34.59 -35.91 -0.20
CA GLY A 92 34.44 -34.47 -0.10
C GLY A 92 34.99 -33.69 -1.29
N ALA A 93 34.16 -32.85 -1.84
CA ALA A 93 34.57 -31.76 -2.70
C ALA A 93 33.73 -30.55 -2.31
N THR A 94 34.38 -29.53 -1.78
CA THR A 94 33.81 -28.17 -1.59
C THR A 94 33.66 -27.54 -2.97
N GLY A 95 32.47 -27.64 -3.55
CA GLY A 95 32.14 -26.96 -4.78
C GLY A 95 31.61 -25.57 -4.44
N ALA A 96 32.35 -24.51 -4.81
CA ALA A 96 31.81 -23.15 -4.84
C ALA A 96 30.76 -23.08 -5.92
N GLY A 97 29.48 -23.15 -5.55
CA GLY A 97 28.37 -22.99 -6.48
C GLY A 97 28.15 -21.50 -6.73
N VAL A 98 28.36 -21.05 -7.97
CA VAL A 98 27.90 -19.73 -8.40
C VAL A 98 26.38 -19.81 -8.56
N GLY A 99 25.66 -19.35 -7.55
CA GLY A 99 24.20 -19.23 -7.61
C GLY A 99 23.81 -18.03 -8.48
N VAL A 100 23.30 -18.28 -9.67
CA VAL A 100 22.63 -17.23 -10.47
C VAL A 100 21.18 -17.22 -10.03
N SER A 101 20.80 -16.24 -9.20
CA SER A 101 19.42 -15.97 -8.89
C SER A 101 18.81 -15.14 -10.03
N THR A 102 18.04 -15.77 -10.88
CA THR A 102 17.20 -15.08 -11.86
C THR A 102 15.88 -14.73 -11.16
N PRO A 103 15.45 -13.44 -11.17
CA PRO A 103 14.12 -13.10 -10.70
C PRO A 103 13.09 -13.76 -11.63
N VAL A 104 12.27 -14.64 -11.06
CA VAL A 104 11.17 -15.28 -11.79
C VAL A 104 9.98 -14.33 -11.77
N GLY A 105 9.67 -13.72 -12.88
CA GLY A 105 8.55 -12.82 -13.09
C GLY A 105 9.01 -11.55 -13.82
N SER A 106 8.20 -11.06 -14.74
CA SER A 106 8.38 -9.71 -15.26
C SER A 106 8.23 -8.74 -14.07
N PRO A 107 9.13 -7.76 -13.90
CA PRO A 107 8.98 -6.77 -12.84
C PRO A 107 7.74 -5.93 -13.13
N GLU A 108 6.62 -6.33 -12.55
CA GLU A 108 5.45 -5.49 -12.50
C GLU A 108 5.81 -4.25 -11.68
N PRO A 109 5.55 -3.03 -12.19
CA PRO A 109 5.88 -1.85 -11.44
C PRO A 109 5.17 -1.89 -10.08
N PRO A 110 5.86 -1.48 -9.00
CA PRO A 110 5.27 -1.53 -7.66
C PRO A 110 3.96 -0.75 -7.63
N PRO A 111 2.93 -1.26 -6.93
CA PRO A 111 1.70 -0.54 -6.76
C PRO A 111 1.98 0.82 -6.09
N ARG A 112 1.38 1.87 -6.61
CA ARG A 112 1.60 3.23 -6.13
C ARG A 112 0.29 4.00 -6.02
N CYS A 113 0.24 4.95 -5.10
CA CYS A 113 -0.80 5.97 -5.05
C CYS A 113 -0.21 7.31 -5.47
N GLU A 114 -0.70 7.85 -6.57
CA GLU A 114 -0.34 9.18 -7.08
C GLU A 114 -1.49 10.14 -6.78
N ARG A 115 -1.20 11.23 -6.06
CA ARG A 115 -2.17 12.23 -5.61
C ARG A 115 -1.75 13.58 -6.14
N THR A 116 -2.54 14.13 -7.03
CA THR A 116 -2.34 15.49 -7.55
C THR A 116 -3.37 16.41 -6.93
N LEU A 117 -2.92 17.46 -6.27
CA LEU A 117 -3.75 18.51 -5.70
C LEU A 117 -3.54 19.80 -6.48
N VAL A 118 -4.63 20.47 -6.81
CA VAL A 118 -4.63 21.77 -7.47
C VAL A 118 -4.93 22.84 -6.42
N PHE A 119 -4.03 23.81 -6.31
CA PHE A 119 -4.15 24.91 -5.37
C PHE A 119 -4.47 26.20 -6.10
N ASP A 120 -5.49 26.90 -5.61
CA ASP A 120 -5.79 28.29 -5.92
C ASP A 120 -5.75 29.09 -4.62
N LYS A 121 -5.03 30.21 -4.62
CA LYS A 121 -4.85 31.07 -3.42
C LYS A 121 -4.44 30.29 -2.17
N GLY A 122 -3.58 29.29 -2.36
CA GLY A 122 -3.02 28.46 -1.28
C GLY A 122 -3.97 27.41 -0.71
N ARG A 123 -5.12 27.15 -1.34
CA ARG A 123 -6.09 26.13 -0.91
C ARG A 123 -6.38 25.12 -1.99
N VAL A 124 -6.61 23.88 -1.60
CA VAL A 124 -7.00 22.80 -2.49
C VAL A 124 -8.37 23.06 -3.08
N VAL A 125 -8.44 23.21 -4.41
CA VAL A 125 -9.68 23.45 -5.17
C VAL A 125 -10.07 22.28 -6.04
N ASP A 126 -9.11 21.45 -6.44
CA ASP A 126 -9.34 20.25 -7.24
C ASP A 126 -8.32 19.16 -6.93
N GLN A 127 -8.65 17.92 -7.23
CA GLN A 127 -7.83 16.77 -6.89
C GLN A 127 -8.02 15.61 -7.87
N SER A 128 -6.90 14.94 -8.20
CA SER A 128 -6.89 13.68 -8.94
C SER A 128 -6.04 12.66 -8.20
N TRP A 129 -6.60 11.50 -7.89
CA TRP A 129 -5.92 10.42 -7.21
C TRP A 129 -5.95 9.17 -8.07
N ILE A 130 -4.79 8.56 -8.28
CA ILE A 130 -4.61 7.39 -9.16
C ILE A 130 -3.86 6.33 -8.37
N GLY A 131 -4.44 5.14 -8.26
CA GLY A 131 -3.84 4.00 -7.58
C GLY A 131 -4.88 3.06 -6.98
N PRO A 132 -4.45 1.91 -6.46
CA PRO A 132 -5.34 0.96 -5.84
C PRO A 132 -5.93 1.52 -4.53
N PRO A 133 -7.19 1.22 -4.20
CA PRO A 133 -7.83 1.70 -2.97
C PRO A 133 -7.05 1.36 -1.70
N SER A 134 -6.42 0.18 -1.65
CA SER A 134 -5.60 -0.26 -0.52
C SER A 134 -4.41 0.66 -0.21
N MET A 135 -3.97 1.47 -1.16
CA MET A 135 -2.88 2.43 -0.95
C MET A 135 -3.36 3.87 -0.81
N CYS A 136 -4.44 4.24 -1.50
CA CYS A 136 -4.90 5.62 -1.52
C CYS A 136 -5.82 5.96 -0.34
N ALA A 137 -6.57 5.00 0.22
CA ALA A 137 -7.50 5.25 1.31
C ALA A 137 -6.84 5.70 2.63
N ASP A 138 -5.56 5.34 2.84
CA ASP A 138 -4.82 5.65 4.06
C ASP A 138 -4.44 7.15 4.19
N PHE A 139 -4.59 7.93 3.12
CA PHE A 139 -4.22 9.34 3.10
C PHE A 139 -5.33 10.30 3.54
N LYS A 140 -6.23 9.85 4.38
CA LYS A 140 -7.23 10.71 5.00
C LYS A 140 -6.58 11.76 5.90
N ARG A 141 -7.11 12.98 5.87
CA ARG A 141 -6.67 14.05 6.77
C ARG A 141 -6.96 13.66 8.22
N PRO A 142 -5.98 13.80 9.14
CA PRO A 142 -6.16 13.52 10.57
C PRO A 142 -7.16 14.45 11.24
#